data_57c87bd76dfa1e240753aa438f03499b
#
_entry.id   57c87bd76dfa1e240753aa438f03499b
#
_cell.length_a   1.000
_cell.length_b   1.000
_cell.length_c   1.000
_cell.angle_alpha   90.00
_cell.angle_beta   90.00
_cell.angle_gamma   90.00
#
_symmetry.space_group_name_H-M   'P 1'
#
loop_
_entity.id
_entity.type
_entity.pdbx_description
1 polymer ?
#
loop_
_entity_poly.entity_id
_entity_poly.type
_entity_poly.pdbx_seq_one_letter_code
_entity_poly.pdbx_strand_id
1 'polypeptide(L)'
;AWDQIPAAPFKTSTEFQVDDVVKTSTSKIAQNKAFVTLRQNAAWLSNRSSLPYSLSITKYKQEQAEVRDRVKQNDNALKLSQDMQIEALIIDKDKFYNNPDQAKGERYQQWLKNLRTDIYVNETADIVSLLLSKQAVFANNK
;
A
#
# COMPACT_ATOMS: atom_id res chain seq x y z
N ALA A 1 -10.33 -12.13 -31.43
CA ALA A 1 -9.11 -12.74 -30.89
C ALA A 1 -8.25 -11.62 -30.31
N TRP A 2 -7.85 -11.74 -29.05
CA TRP A 2 -6.92 -10.79 -28.43
C TRP A 2 -5.51 -11.21 -28.85
N ASP A 3 -4.74 -10.30 -29.43
CA ASP A 3 -3.35 -10.59 -29.79
C ASP A 3 -2.57 -10.87 -28.51
N GLN A 4 -1.99 -12.06 -28.42
CA GLN A 4 -1.09 -12.41 -27.32
C GLN A 4 0.26 -11.71 -27.57
N ILE A 5 0.62 -10.80 -26.69
CA ILE A 5 1.95 -10.19 -26.69
C ILE A 5 2.91 -11.25 -26.12
N PRO A 6 3.89 -11.75 -26.90
CA PRO A 6 4.86 -12.71 -26.39
C PRO A 6 5.65 -12.09 -25.23
N ALA A 7 5.70 -12.79 -24.10
CA ALA A 7 6.50 -12.37 -22.97
C ALA A 7 7.99 -12.35 -23.35
N ALA A 8 8.67 -11.24 -23.15
CA ALA A 8 10.13 -11.21 -23.27
C ALA A 8 10.76 -12.04 -22.13
N PRO A 9 11.85 -12.79 -22.41
CA PRO A 9 12.54 -13.54 -21.37
C PRO A 9 13.07 -12.57 -20.31
N PHE A 10 12.62 -12.73 -19.08
CA PHE A 10 13.09 -11.94 -17.94
C PHE A 10 14.46 -12.47 -17.48
N LYS A 11 15.47 -11.60 -17.49
CA LYS A 11 16.75 -11.87 -16.84
C LYS A 11 16.73 -11.31 -15.43
N THR A 12 16.82 -12.18 -14.44
CA THR A 12 16.99 -11.76 -13.04
C THR A 12 18.30 -11.01 -12.90
N SER A 13 18.25 -9.81 -12.32
CA SER A 13 19.47 -9.11 -11.91
C SER A 13 20.08 -9.85 -10.71
N THR A 14 21.32 -10.30 -10.85
CA THR A 14 22.08 -10.91 -9.75
C THR A 14 22.74 -9.87 -8.84
N GLU A 15 22.52 -8.59 -9.10
CA GLU A 15 23.13 -7.48 -8.35
C GLU A 15 22.48 -7.24 -6.99
N PHE A 16 21.27 -7.80 -6.76
CA PHE A 16 20.52 -7.60 -5.53
C PHE A 16 20.34 -8.92 -4.78
N GLN A 17 20.66 -8.94 -3.49
CA GLN A 17 20.28 -10.04 -2.60
C GLN A 17 18.83 -9.87 -2.15
N VAL A 18 17.91 -10.21 -3.04
CA VAL A 18 16.47 -10.02 -2.84
C VAL A 18 15.94 -10.90 -1.70
N ASP A 19 16.48 -12.10 -1.53
CA ASP A 19 15.97 -13.09 -0.55
C ASP A 19 16.02 -12.56 0.89
N ASP A 20 17.11 -11.92 1.29
CA ASP A 20 17.25 -11.31 2.61
C ASP A 20 16.29 -10.15 2.82
N VAL A 21 16.09 -9.33 1.77
CA VAL A 21 15.14 -8.21 1.81
C VAL A 21 13.72 -8.73 1.93
N VAL A 22 13.34 -9.73 1.15
CA VAL A 22 12.02 -10.38 1.22
C VAL A 22 11.78 -10.96 2.61
N LYS A 23 12.73 -11.69 3.18
CA LYS A 23 12.60 -12.29 4.52
C LYS A 23 12.42 -11.23 5.60
N THR A 24 13.26 -10.19 5.58
CA THR A 24 13.20 -9.10 6.55
C THR A 24 11.90 -8.32 6.45
N SER A 25 11.49 -7.93 5.23
CA SER A 25 10.26 -7.18 4.99
C SER A 25 9.03 -7.98 5.33
N THR A 26 8.97 -9.27 4.96
CA THR A 26 7.86 -10.16 5.32
C THR A 26 7.70 -10.27 6.84
N SER A 27 8.81 -10.40 7.57
CA SER A 27 8.79 -10.46 9.04
C SER A 27 8.29 -9.15 9.64
N LYS A 28 8.77 -8.00 9.15
CA LYS A 28 8.35 -6.66 9.58
C LYS A 28 6.85 -6.44 9.34
N ILE A 29 6.37 -6.73 8.14
CA ILE A 29 4.95 -6.61 7.77
C ILE A 29 4.07 -7.54 8.61
N ALA A 30 4.54 -8.76 8.91
CA ALA A 30 3.82 -9.71 9.75
C ALA A 30 3.59 -9.20 11.18
N GLN A 31 4.50 -8.37 11.70
CA GLN A 31 4.44 -7.79 13.05
C GLN A 31 3.80 -6.40 13.09
N ASN A 32 3.63 -5.74 11.95
CA ASN A 32 3.03 -4.41 11.88
C ASN A 32 1.54 -4.48 12.20
N LYS A 33 1.13 -3.79 13.27
CA LYS A 33 -0.26 -3.79 13.77
C LYS A 33 -1.29 -3.37 12.72
N ALA A 34 -0.96 -2.40 11.87
CA ALA A 34 -1.86 -1.93 10.81
C ALA A 34 -2.15 -3.05 9.81
N PHE A 35 -1.10 -3.70 9.27
CA PHE A 35 -1.26 -4.81 8.34
C PHE A 35 -1.91 -6.05 8.98
N VAL A 36 -1.66 -6.30 10.25
CA VAL A 36 -2.35 -7.37 11.02
C VAL A 36 -3.84 -7.07 11.09
N THR A 37 -4.22 -5.85 11.46
CA THR A 37 -5.63 -5.41 11.54
C THR A 37 -6.33 -5.54 10.19
N LEU A 38 -5.71 -5.07 9.12
CA LEU A 38 -6.27 -5.16 7.76
C LEU A 38 -6.52 -6.62 7.35
N ARG A 39 -5.54 -7.51 7.59
CA ARG A 39 -5.70 -8.95 7.28
C ARG A 39 -6.79 -9.61 8.10
N GLN A 40 -6.88 -9.32 9.39
CA GLN A 40 -7.92 -9.86 10.26
C GLN A 40 -9.31 -9.39 9.82
N ASN A 41 -9.46 -8.12 9.48
CA ASN A 41 -10.72 -7.57 9.03
C ASN A 41 -11.12 -8.10 7.63
N ALA A 42 -10.15 -8.29 6.73
CA ALA A 42 -10.39 -8.92 5.43
C ALA A 42 -10.84 -10.38 5.58
N ALA A 43 -10.19 -11.16 6.43
CA ALA A 43 -10.58 -12.54 6.72
C ALA A 43 -11.98 -12.62 7.35
N TRP A 44 -12.28 -11.72 8.29
CA TRP A 44 -13.60 -11.64 8.91
C TRP A 44 -14.67 -11.32 7.85
N LEU A 45 -14.44 -10.34 6.99
CA LEU A 45 -15.37 -9.95 5.93
C LEU A 45 -15.61 -11.10 4.94
N SER A 46 -14.54 -11.79 4.53
CA SER A 46 -14.64 -12.98 3.67
C SER A 46 -15.49 -14.08 4.30
N ASN A 47 -15.26 -14.39 5.57
CA ASN A 47 -16.06 -15.37 6.30
C ASN A 47 -17.52 -14.91 6.42
N ARG A 48 -17.75 -13.63 6.74
CA ARG A 48 -19.09 -13.07 6.90
C ARG A 48 -19.89 -13.09 5.59
N SER A 49 -19.26 -12.85 4.46
CA SER A 49 -19.92 -12.81 3.14
C SER A 49 -20.47 -14.18 2.71
N SER A 50 -19.96 -15.28 3.27
CA SER A 50 -20.43 -16.63 3.00
C SER A 50 -21.55 -17.10 3.94
N LEU A 51 -21.89 -16.31 4.98
CA LEU A 51 -22.92 -16.67 5.94
C LEU A 51 -24.30 -16.10 5.55
N PRO A 52 -25.40 -16.81 5.84
CA PRO A 52 -26.74 -16.28 5.61
C PRO A 52 -27.01 -15.07 6.52
N TYR A 53 -27.74 -14.09 6.00
CA TYR A 53 -28.18 -12.95 6.79
C TYR A 53 -29.38 -13.32 7.67
N SER A 54 -29.39 -12.82 8.91
CA SER A 54 -30.55 -12.98 9.81
C SER A 54 -31.69 -12.05 9.39
N LEU A 55 -32.88 -12.56 9.36
CA LEU A 55 -34.11 -11.77 9.15
C LEU A 55 -34.56 -10.99 10.42
N SER A 56 -33.88 -11.21 11.56
CA SER A 56 -34.14 -10.43 12.79
C SER A 56 -33.56 -9.04 12.65
N ILE A 57 -34.37 -8.00 12.78
CA ILE A 57 -33.94 -6.59 12.71
C ILE A 57 -32.90 -6.25 13.78
N THR A 58 -32.99 -6.85 14.95
CA THR A 58 -32.03 -6.63 16.05
C THR A 58 -30.67 -7.20 15.68
N LYS A 59 -30.61 -8.43 15.18
CA LYS A 59 -29.37 -9.05 14.72
C LYS A 59 -28.77 -8.30 13.54
N TYR A 60 -29.59 -7.89 12.58
CA TYR A 60 -29.15 -7.10 11.44
C TYR A 60 -28.49 -5.78 11.87
N LYS A 61 -29.13 -5.03 12.80
CA LYS A 61 -28.56 -3.78 13.33
C LYS A 61 -27.22 -4.00 14.04
N GLN A 62 -27.08 -5.09 14.79
CA GLN A 62 -25.83 -5.46 15.46
C GLN A 62 -24.73 -5.79 14.44
N GLU A 63 -25.03 -6.58 13.43
CA GLU A 63 -24.10 -6.92 12.35
C GLU A 63 -23.65 -5.69 11.57
N GLN A 64 -24.57 -4.76 11.27
CA GLN A 64 -24.23 -3.49 10.61
C GLN A 64 -23.35 -2.59 11.49
N ALA A 65 -23.53 -2.60 12.80
CA ALA A 65 -22.65 -1.89 13.71
C ALA A 65 -21.22 -2.47 13.67
N GLU A 66 -21.10 -3.80 13.71
CA GLU A 66 -19.83 -4.49 13.63
C GLU A 66 -19.08 -4.21 12.31
N VAL A 67 -19.79 -4.22 11.17
CA VAL A 67 -19.21 -3.84 9.87
C VAL A 67 -18.68 -2.41 9.91
N ARG A 68 -19.46 -1.45 10.42
CA ARG A 68 -19.03 -0.05 10.52
C ARG A 68 -17.78 0.12 11.39
N ASP A 69 -17.72 -0.60 12.51
CA ASP A 69 -16.57 -0.53 13.41
C ASP A 69 -15.29 -1.07 12.73
N ARG A 70 -15.40 -2.16 11.98
CA ARG A 70 -14.27 -2.70 11.21
C ARG A 70 -13.84 -1.81 10.06
N VAL A 71 -14.77 -1.18 9.36
CA VAL A 71 -14.45 -0.16 8.34
C VAL A 71 -13.67 0.98 8.99
N LYS A 72 -14.13 1.50 10.12
CA LYS A 72 -13.41 2.56 10.86
C LYS A 72 -12.01 2.12 11.32
N GLN A 73 -11.86 0.87 11.77
CA GLN A 73 -10.55 0.32 12.10
C GLN A 73 -9.62 0.27 10.88
N ASN A 74 -10.14 -0.13 9.72
CA ASN A 74 -9.38 -0.15 8.48
C ASN A 74 -8.97 1.26 8.04
N ASP A 75 -9.89 2.23 8.08
CA ASP A 75 -9.59 3.62 7.72
C ASP A 75 -8.48 4.21 8.61
N ASN A 76 -8.49 3.85 9.90
CA ASN A 76 -7.43 4.26 10.82
C ASN A 76 -6.10 3.52 10.56
N ALA A 77 -6.17 2.23 10.23
CA ALA A 77 -4.99 1.42 9.96
C ALA A 77 -4.30 1.80 8.63
N LEU A 78 -5.06 2.29 7.65
CA LEU A 78 -4.55 2.71 6.34
C LEU A 78 -3.80 4.04 6.38
N LYS A 79 -3.90 4.80 7.48
CA LYS A 79 -3.26 6.11 7.62
C LYS A 79 -2.02 6.02 8.50
N LEU A 80 -0.97 6.69 8.06
CA LEU A 80 0.22 6.89 8.89
C LEU A 80 -0.10 7.87 10.03
N SER A 81 0.58 7.69 11.18
CA SER A 81 0.52 8.64 12.30
C SER A 81 1.25 9.95 12.01
N GLN A 82 2.22 9.91 11.10
CA GLN A 82 2.98 11.07 10.62
C GLN A 82 3.03 11.04 9.11
N ASP A 83 2.82 12.18 8.48
CA ASP A 83 2.87 12.33 7.03
C ASP A 83 4.29 12.13 6.51
N MET A 84 4.43 11.37 5.42
CA MET A 84 5.68 11.31 4.67
C MET A 84 5.95 12.64 3.95
N GLN A 85 7.23 12.97 3.79
CA GLN A 85 7.65 14.07 2.92
C GLN A 85 7.67 13.59 1.47
N ILE A 86 6.59 13.88 0.74
CA ILE A 86 6.46 13.56 -0.68
C ILE A 86 6.32 14.85 -1.46
N GLU A 87 7.17 15.02 -2.46
CA GLU A 87 7.19 16.18 -3.36
C GLU A 87 7.06 15.75 -4.82
N ALA A 88 6.52 16.65 -5.63
CA ALA A 88 6.52 16.47 -7.08
C ALA A 88 7.96 16.54 -7.63
N LEU A 89 8.31 15.67 -8.56
CA LEU A 89 9.56 15.77 -9.30
C LEU A 89 9.62 17.12 -10.05
N ILE A 90 10.81 17.67 -10.18
CA ILE A 90 11.01 18.97 -10.86
C ILE A 90 10.40 18.96 -12.26
N ILE A 91 10.60 17.87 -13.02
CA ILE A 91 10.07 17.71 -14.38
C ILE A 91 8.54 17.62 -14.43
N ASP A 92 7.90 17.29 -13.32
CA ASP A 92 6.45 17.11 -13.22
C ASP A 92 5.75 18.34 -12.66
N LYS A 93 6.51 19.28 -12.05
CA LYS A 93 5.91 20.46 -11.41
C LYS A 93 5.07 21.29 -12.37
N ASP A 94 5.62 21.65 -13.52
CA ASP A 94 4.91 22.51 -14.48
C ASP A 94 3.83 21.75 -15.24
N LYS A 95 4.05 20.45 -15.48
CA LYS A 95 3.13 19.62 -16.26
C LYS A 95 1.92 19.18 -15.45
N PHE A 96 2.09 18.89 -14.17
CA PHE A 96 1.04 18.28 -13.34
C PHE A 96 0.68 19.12 -12.12
N TYR A 97 1.66 19.55 -11.32
CA TYR A 97 1.40 20.26 -10.06
C TYR A 97 0.88 21.69 -10.30
N ASN A 98 1.52 22.45 -11.18
CA ASN A 98 1.13 23.81 -11.61
C ASN A 98 0.43 23.80 -12.98
N ASN A 99 -0.37 22.74 -13.26
CA ASN A 99 -1.02 22.61 -14.57
C ASN A 99 -1.90 23.83 -14.86
N PRO A 100 -1.85 24.41 -16.09
CA PRO A 100 -2.74 25.52 -16.49
C PRO A 100 -4.24 25.20 -16.38
N ASP A 101 -4.61 23.92 -16.55
CA ASP A 101 -5.93 23.40 -16.20
C ASP A 101 -5.98 23.20 -14.68
N GLN A 102 -6.61 24.14 -13.98
CA GLN A 102 -6.71 24.14 -12.52
C GLN A 102 -7.25 22.81 -11.97
N ALA A 103 -8.27 22.22 -12.61
CA ALA A 103 -8.86 20.97 -12.14
C ALA A 103 -7.88 19.78 -12.22
N LYS A 104 -6.96 19.79 -13.19
CA LYS A 104 -5.89 18.78 -13.28
C LYS A 104 -4.83 18.99 -12.22
N GLY A 105 -4.42 20.24 -12.00
CA GLY A 105 -3.47 20.61 -10.96
C GLY A 105 -3.96 20.20 -9.57
N GLU A 106 -5.20 20.55 -9.24
CA GLU A 106 -5.82 20.20 -7.95
C GLU A 106 -5.92 18.68 -7.73
N ARG A 107 -6.29 17.92 -8.77
CA ARG A 107 -6.32 16.45 -8.68
C ARG A 107 -4.92 15.86 -8.40
N TYR A 108 -3.89 16.37 -9.05
CA TYR A 108 -2.53 15.91 -8.82
C TYR A 108 -2.04 16.27 -7.40
N GLN A 109 -2.31 17.49 -6.93
CA GLN A 109 -1.99 17.93 -5.58
C GLN A 109 -2.72 17.07 -4.52
N GLN A 110 -4.01 16.78 -4.76
CA GLN A 110 -4.77 15.90 -3.87
C GLN A 110 -4.24 14.46 -3.88
N TRP A 111 -3.82 13.96 -5.03
CA TRP A 111 -3.18 12.65 -5.13
C TRP A 111 -1.87 12.60 -4.32
N LEU A 112 -0.98 13.58 -4.46
CA LEU A 112 0.23 13.68 -3.64
C LEU A 112 -0.08 13.75 -2.13
N LYS A 113 -1.12 14.50 -1.76
CA LYS A 113 -1.56 14.58 -0.37
C LYS A 113 -1.99 13.21 0.17
N ASN A 114 -2.73 12.44 -0.63
CA ASN A 114 -3.16 11.10 -0.25
C ASN A 114 -1.96 10.13 -0.09
N LEU A 115 -0.97 10.23 -0.97
CA LEU A 115 0.24 9.40 -0.86
C LEU A 115 1.01 9.64 0.44
N ARG A 116 1.00 10.86 0.97
CA ARG A 116 1.75 11.21 2.19
C ARG A 116 1.31 10.42 3.42
N THR A 117 0.07 9.97 3.46
CA THR A 117 -0.50 9.22 4.58
C THR A 117 -0.64 7.72 4.30
N ASP A 118 -0.25 7.26 3.10
CA ASP A 118 -0.47 5.88 2.65
C ASP A 118 0.55 4.92 3.25
N ILE A 119 0.07 3.92 4.01
CA ILE A 119 0.94 2.93 4.66
C ILE A 119 1.66 2.01 3.67
N TYR A 120 1.06 1.73 2.51
CA TYR A 120 1.67 0.88 1.50
C TYR A 120 2.83 1.58 0.81
N VAL A 121 2.65 2.89 0.51
CA VAL A 121 3.73 3.71 -0.06
C VAL A 121 4.89 3.82 0.92
N ASN A 122 4.61 4.04 2.21
CA ASN A 122 5.63 4.09 3.25
C ASN A 122 6.39 2.77 3.37
N GLU A 123 5.69 1.64 3.44
CA GLU A 123 6.34 0.33 3.54
C GLU A 123 7.16 0.00 2.28
N THR A 124 6.66 0.41 1.10
CA THR A 124 7.41 0.24 -0.16
C THR A 124 8.69 1.07 -0.16
N ALA A 125 8.65 2.31 0.32
CA ALA A 125 9.84 3.16 0.46
C ALA A 125 10.87 2.54 1.41
N ASP A 126 10.42 1.96 2.52
CA ASP A 126 11.28 1.26 3.48
C ASP A 126 11.94 0.02 2.85
N ILE A 127 11.20 -0.76 2.05
CA ILE A 127 11.72 -1.93 1.32
C ILE A 127 12.78 -1.50 0.31
N VAL A 128 12.52 -0.45 -0.47
CA VAL A 128 13.49 0.10 -1.44
C VAL A 128 14.74 0.61 -0.71
N SER A 129 14.58 1.31 0.40
CA SER A 129 15.69 1.79 1.21
C SER A 129 16.55 0.63 1.75
N LEU A 130 15.91 -0.43 2.24
CA LEU A 130 16.60 -1.64 2.68
C LEU A 130 17.37 -2.31 1.53
N LEU A 131 16.78 -2.41 0.34
CA LEU A 131 17.41 -2.97 -0.84
C LEU A 131 18.66 -2.18 -1.23
N LEU A 132 18.57 -0.85 -1.28
CA LEU A 132 19.68 0.04 -1.60
C LEU A 132 20.81 -0.05 -0.55
N SER A 133 20.47 -0.13 0.73
CA SER A 133 21.45 -0.26 1.81
C SER A 133 22.26 -1.57 1.70
N LYS A 134 21.61 -2.66 1.32
CA LYS A 134 22.26 -3.95 1.08
C LYS A 134 23.18 -3.90 -0.14
N GLN A 135 22.76 -3.24 -1.22
CA GLN A 135 23.58 -3.07 -2.42
C GLN A 135 24.87 -2.26 -2.13
N ALA A 136 24.77 -1.19 -1.35
CA ALA A 136 25.93 -0.35 -1.00
C ALA A 136 27.00 -1.13 -0.22
N VAL A 137 26.59 -2.06 0.66
CA VAL A 137 27.52 -2.92 1.41
C VAL A 137 28.31 -3.86 0.48
N PHE A 138 27.69 -4.38 -0.58
CA PHE A 138 28.37 -5.26 -1.55
C PHE A 138 29.34 -4.51 -2.45
N ALA A 139 29.02 -3.28 -2.84
CA ALA A 139 29.90 -2.45 -3.67
C ALA A 139 31.21 -2.09 -2.93
N ASN A 140 31.16 -1.93 -1.61
CA ASN A 140 32.33 -1.58 -0.79
C ASN A 140 33.20 -2.80 -0.38
N ASN A 141 32.72 -4.02 -0.60
CA ASN A 141 33.45 -5.26 -0.28
C ASN A 141 34.08 -5.95 -1.50
N LYS A 142 34.11 -5.30 -2.65
CA LYS A 142 34.86 -5.69 -3.85
C LYS A 142 36.09 -4.79 -4.03
#